data_cb380b2aa585b2a13a5793955ea1a5bf
#
_entry.id   cb380b2aa585b2a13a5793955ea1a5bf
#
_cell.length_a   1.000
_cell.length_b   1.000
_cell.length_c   1.000
_cell.angle_alpha   90.00
_cell.angle_beta   90.00
_cell.angle_gamma   90.00
#
_symmetry.space_group_name_H-M   'P 1'
#
loop_
_entity.id
_entity.type
_entity.pdbx_description
1 polymer ?
#
loop_
_entity_poly.entity_id
_entity_poly.type
_entity_poly.pdbx_seq_one_letter_code
_entity_poly.pdbx_strand_id
1 'polypeptide(L)'
;MPGWAPYRGWGNADYPPGMLAAHDAILAVDFDTYVGGHVYRTGTRADVEQSREFFLDLWNTTAKKMGDVSFADATQGIETANACAAQAAWMEQVSADVTAELVDRWGDTLAGVDTFTPATVAAAVVSISTDNPKRFP
;
A
#
# COMPACT_ATOMS: atom_id res chain seq x y z
N MET A 1 -1.51 12.60 3.11
CA MET A 1 -2.29 13.77 2.61
C MET A 1 -3.75 13.55 2.97
N PRO A 2 -4.42 14.46 3.68
CA PRO A 2 -5.83 14.30 4.05
C PRO A 2 -6.73 14.14 2.80
N GLY A 3 -7.56 13.08 2.76
CA GLY A 3 -8.47 12.80 1.64
C GLY A 3 -7.83 12.24 0.37
N TRP A 4 -6.56 11.82 0.44
CA TRP A 4 -5.83 11.21 -0.69
C TRP A 4 -5.20 9.90 -0.30
N ALA A 5 -5.14 8.97 -1.22
CA ALA A 5 -4.26 7.82 -1.11
C ALA A 5 -2.79 8.30 -1.00
N PRO A 6 -1.90 7.55 -0.32
CA PRO A 6 -0.52 7.98 -0.08
C PRO A 6 0.23 8.24 -1.38
N TYR A 7 0.65 9.49 -1.59
CA TYR A 7 1.45 9.88 -2.74
C TYR A 7 2.80 9.19 -2.70
N ARG A 8 3.15 8.48 -3.75
CA ARG A 8 4.33 7.62 -3.86
C ARG A 8 4.48 6.62 -2.71
N GLY A 9 3.42 6.44 -1.97
CA GLY A 9 3.26 5.40 -0.96
C GLY A 9 4.42 5.29 0.01
N TRP A 10 4.75 4.07 0.30
CA TRP A 10 5.91 3.71 1.10
C TRP A 10 7.24 3.76 0.33
N GLY A 11 7.24 4.17 -0.94
CA GLY A 11 8.44 4.22 -1.76
C GLY A 11 9.54 5.15 -1.25
N ASN A 12 9.20 6.03 -0.31
CA ASN A 12 10.16 6.85 0.42
C ASN A 12 10.32 6.42 1.90
N ALA A 13 9.62 5.37 2.32
CA ALA A 13 9.76 4.80 3.65
C ALA A 13 10.46 3.45 3.50
N ASP A 14 11.68 3.35 4.01
CA ASP A 14 12.47 2.11 3.96
C ASP A 14 11.83 0.97 4.76
N TYR A 15 10.75 1.27 5.53
CA TYR A 15 10.10 0.31 6.39
C TYR A 15 8.58 0.57 6.50
N PRO A 16 7.74 -0.02 5.62
CA PRO A 16 6.28 0.11 5.65
C PRO A 16 5.62 -0.14 7.02
N PRO A 17 6.01 -1.16 7.82
CA PRO A 17 5.51 -1.31 9.18
C PRO A 17 5.72 -0.09 10.08
N GLY A 18 6.81 0.64 9.89
CA GLY A 18 7.08 1.89 10.60
C GLY A 18 6.09 3.00 10.27
N MET A 19 5.51 2.99 9.08
CA MET A 19 4.44 3.95 8.71
C MET A 19 3.19 3.71 9.54
N LEU A 20 2.79 2.47 9.77
CA LEU A 20 1.64 2.16 10.62
C LEU A 20 1.92 2.55 12.08
N ALA A 21 3.10 2.22 12.59
CA ALA A 21 3.51 2.66 13.93
C ALA A 21 3.54 4.19 14.07
N ALA A 22 3.90 4.92 13.00
CA ALA A 22 3.84 6.38 12.98
C ALA A 22 2.42 6.91 13.07
N HIS A 23 1.42 6.28 12.38
CA HIS A 23 0.02 6.63 12.55
C HIS A 23 -0.44 6.42 13.99
N ASP A 24 -0.08 5.29 14.61
CA ASP A 24 -0.42 5.00 16.00
C ASP A 24 0.20 6.04 16.96
N ALA A 25 1.45 6.44 16.74
CA ALA A 25 2.11 7.46 17.52
C ALA A 25 1.45 8.84 17.37
N ILE A 26 1.02 9.21 16.16
CA ILE A 26 0.28 10.46 15.92
C ILE A 26 -1.06 10.42 16.63
N LEU A 27 -1.80 9.31 16.52
CA LEU A 27 -3.11 9.14 17.15
C LEU A 27 -3.07 9.07 18.68
N ALA A 28 -1.92 8.75 19.27
CA ALA A 28 -1.70 8.79 20.72
C ALA A 28 -1.58 10.23 21.28
N VAL A 29 -1.34 11.23 20.42
CA VAL A 29 -1.27 12.64 20.81
C VAL A 29 -2.67 13.26 20.73
N ASP A 30 -3.00 14.11 21.69
CA ASP A 30 -4.23 14.92 21.63
C ASP A 30 -3.99 16.13 20.72
N PHE A 31 -4.79 16.25 19.64
CA PHE A 31 -4.69 17.34 18.67
C PHE A 31 -6.02 17.60 17.97
N ASP A 32 -6.28 18.84 17.64
CA ASP A 32 -7.42 19.27 16.85
C ASP A 32 -7.12 19.38 15.37
N THR A 33 -5.87 19.69 15.02
CA THR A 33 -5.43 19.91 13.65
C THR A 33 -4.18 19.10 13.32
N TYR A 34 -4.23 18.38 12.21
CA TYR A 34 -3.11 17.65 11.64
C TYR A 34 -2.53 18.38 10.43
N VAL A 35 -1.20 18.60 10.43
CA VAL A 35 -0.48 19.16 9.30
C VAL A 35 0.47 18.08 8.76
N GLY A 36 0.04 17.41 7.71
CA GLY A 36 0.83 16.37 7.05
C GLY A 36 1.81 16.91 6.00
N GLY A 37 2.67 16.04 5.47
CA GLY A 37 3.50 16.36 4.31
C GLY A 37 2.66 16.44 3.02
N HIS A 38 3.11 17.21 2.02
CA HIS A 38 2.46 17.37 0.72
C HIS A 38 1.00 17.82 0.82
N VAL A 39 0.73 18.73 1.73
CA VAL A 39 -0.62 19.18 2.03
C VAL A 39 -1.15 20.21 1.06
N TYR A 40 -2.40 20.05 0.67
CA TYR A 40 -3.21 21.11 0.09
C TYR A 40 -4.26 21.66 1.08
N ARG A 41 -4.49 20.96 2.18
CA ARG A 41 -5.30 21.37 3.34
C ARG A 41 -4.76 20.77 4.63
N THR A 42 -5.12 21.35 5.75
CA THR A 42 -4.98 20.72 7.06
C THR A 42 -5.96 19.54 7.19
N GLY A 43 -5.63 18.59 8.02
CA GLY A 43 -6.45 17.43 8.34
C GLY A 43 -6.93 17.44 9.79
N THR A 44 -7.74 16.46 10.09
CA THR A 44 -8.26 16.15 11.42
C THR A 44 -7.74 14.80 11.90
N ARG A 45 -8.09 14.41 13.11
CA ARG A 45 -7.85 13.05 13.63
C ARG A 45 -8.46 11.99 12.70
N ALA A 46 -9.68 12.21 12.20
CA ALA A 46 -10.36 11.29 11.30
C ALA A 46 -9.60 11.09 9.98
N ASP A 47 -8.92 12.11 9.46
CA ASP A 47 -8.06 11.94 8.27
C ASP A 47 -6.85 11.03 8.55
N VAL A 48 -6.29 11.05 9.75
CA VAL A 48 -5.18 10.17 10.15
C VAL A 48 -5.67 8.74 10.36
N GLU A 49 -6.82 8.56 10.99
CA GLU A 49 -7.49 7.26 11.17
C GLU A 49 -7.80 6.63 9.81
N GLN A 50 -8.42 7.37 8.89
CA GLN A 50 -8.70 6.91 7.53
C GLN A 50 -7.43 6.52 6.78
N SER A 51 -6.36 7.30 6.89
CA SER A 51 -5.07 6.97 6.28
C SER A 51 -4.49 5.67 6.84
N ARG A 52 -4.59 5.46 8.15
CA ARG A 52 -4.16 4.23 8.82
C ARG A 52 -4.95 3.02 8.34
N GLU A 53 -6.29 3.15 8.27
CA GLU A 53 -7.17 2.07 7.79
C GLU A 53 -6.85 1.69 6.34
N PHE A 54 -6.65 2.68 5.48
CA PHE A 54 -6.25 2.44 4.10
C PHE A 54 -4.92 1.68 4.01
N PHE A 55 -3.92 2.06 4.81
CA PHE A 55 -2.62 1.36 4.82
C PHE A 55 -2.74 -0.09 5.31
N LEU A 56 -3.55 -0.33 6.34
CA LEU A 56 -3.81 -1.69 6.83
C LEU A 56 -4.50 -2.55 5.76
N ASP A 57 -5.51 -1.98 5.10
CA ASP A 57 -6.24 -2.67 4.05
C ASP A 57 -5.33 -2.97 2.85
N LEU A 58 -4.52 -2.00 2.41
CA LEU A 58 -3.53 -2.20 1.36
C LEU A 58 -2.55 -3.33 1.72
N TRP A 59 -1.99 -3.29 2.93
CA TRP A 59 -1.06 -4.31 3.39
C TRP A 59 -1.68 -5.71 3.39
N ASN A 60 -2.84 -5.85 4.01
CA ASN A 60 -3.52 -7.14 4.13
C ASN A 60 -3.97 -7.68 2.77
N THR A 61 -4.49 -6.81 1.90
CA THR A 61 -4.88 -7.17 0.54
C THR A 61 -3.66 -7.60 -0.28
N THR A 62 -2.53 -6.89 -0.16
CA THR A 62 -1.28 -7.27 -0.82
C THR A 62 -0.80 -8.64 -0.33
N ALA A 63 -0.73 -8.87 0.97
CA ALA A 63 -0.30 -10.15 1.53
C ALA A 63 -1.19 -11.31 1.07
N LYS A 64 -2.51 -11.08 0.98
CA LYS A 64 -3.46 -12.06 0.44
C LYS A 64 -3.21 -12.34 -1.03
N LYS A 65 -3.11 -11.31 -1.88
CA LYS A 65 -2.90 -11.46 -3.32
C LYS A 65 -1.56 -12.09 -3.68
N MET A 66 -0.52 -11.86 -2.90
CA MET A 66 0.76 -12.58 -3.06
C MET A 66 0.62 -14.10 -2.93
N GLY A 67 -0.36 -14.57 -2.15
CA GLY A 67 -0.68 -15.99 -2.04
C GLY A 67 -1.66 -16.50 -3.12
N ASP A 68 -2.54 -15.63 -3.59
CA ASP A 68 -3.61 -16.00 -4.53
C ASP A 68 -3.13 -15.98 -5.99
N VAL A 69 -2.24 -15.05 -6.35
CA VAL A 69 -1.73 -14.91 -7.73
C VAL A 69 -0.72 -16.00 -8.04
N SER A 70 -1.09 -16.89 -8.95
CA SER A 70 -0.20 -17.96 -9.41
C SER A 70 1.00 -17.38 -10.17
N PHE A 71 2.21 -17.67 -9.68
CA PHE A 71 3.44 -17.27 -10.37
C PHE A 71 3.53 -17.89 -11.78
N ALA A 72 3.13 -19.15 -11.92
CA ALA A 72 3.16 -19.83 -13.21
C ALA A 72 2.24 -19.18 -14.25
N ASP A 73 1.04 -18.77 -13.83
CA ASP A 73 0.09 -18.13 -14.74
C ASP A 73 0.53 -16.71 -15.10
N ALA A 74 0.99 -15.94 -14.11
CA ALA A 74 1.47 -14.57 -14.32
C ALA A 74 2.74 -14.49 -15.19
N THR A 75 3.51 -15.56 -15.26
CA THR A 75 4.77 -15.62 -16.03
C THR A 75 4.67 -16.40 -17.33
N GLN A 76 3.46 -16.77 -17.74
CA GLN A 76 3.24 -17.52 -18.98
C GLN A 76 3.82 -16.77 -20.18
N GLY A 77 4.63 -17.45 -20.98
CA GLY A 77 5.29 -16.87 -22.15
C GLY A 77 6.59 -16.12 -21.87
N ILE A 78 7.02 -16.02 -20.62
CA ILE A 78 8.31 -15.45 -20.26
C ILE A 78 9.36 -16.58 -20.24
N GLU A 79 10.51 -16.35 -20.87
CA GLU A 79 11.62 -17.32 -20.85
C GLU A 79 12.08 -17.56 -19.39
N THR A 80 12.19 -18.84 -19.02
CA THR A 80 12.56 -19.25 -17.65
C THR A 80 13.94 -18.76 -17.22
N ALA A 81 14.83 -18.45 -18.15
CA ALA A 81 16.15 -17.86 -17.87
C ALA A 81 16.06 -16.38 -17.45
N ASN A 82 14.94 -15.71 -17.70
CA ASN A 82 14.75 -14.30 -17.36
C ASN A 82 13.96 -14.13 -16.03
N ALA A 83 14.62 -14.49 -14.93
CA ALA A 83 14.01 -14.43 -13.59
C ALA A 83 13.52 -13.01 -13.20
N CYS A 84 14.23 -11.97 -13.64
CA CYS A 84 13.82 -10.58 -13.34
C CYS A 84 12.52 -10.23 -14.06
N ALA A 85 12.35 -10.60 -15.34
CA ALA A 85 11.12 -10.35 -16.06
C ALA A 85 9.94 -11.16 -15.48
N ALA A 86 10.18 -12.40 -15.09
CA ALA A 86 9.17 -13.24 -14.45
C ALA A 86 8.72 -12.63 -13.11
N GLN A 87 9.65 -12.20 -12.27
CA GLN A 87 9.34 -11.55 -11.02
C GLN A 87 8.56 -10.24 -11.23
N ALA A 88 8.96 -9.44 -12.21
CA ALA A 88 8.28 -8.18 -12.54
C ALA A 88 6.83 -8.43 -12.99
N ALA A 89 6.60 -9.41 -13.87
CA ALA A 89 5.27 -9.75 -14.35
C ALA A 89 4.33 -10.23 -13.22
N TRP A 90 4.84 -11.07 -12.32
CA TRP A 90 4.07 -11.48 -11.15
C TRP A 90 3.74 -10.32 -10.22
N MET A 91 4.71 -9.44 -9.95
CA MET A 91 4.48 -8.23 -9.13
C MET A 91 3.46 -7.29 -9.78
N GLU A 92 3.50 -7.14 -11.10
CA GLU A 92 2.54 -6.34 -11.86
C GLU A 92 1.13 -6.90 -11.73
N GLN A 93 0.94 -8.21 -11.85
CA GLN A 93 -0.35 -8.86 -11.65
C GLN A 93 -0.88 -8.68 -10.22
N VAL A 94 -0.03 -8.92 -9.21
CA VAL A 94 -0.39 -8.66 -7.80
C VAL A 94 -0.82 -7.21 -7.61
N SER A 95 -0.06 -6.27 -8.17
CA SER A 95 -0.34 -4.84 -8.05
C SER A 95 -1.66 -4.46 -8.74
N ALA A 96 -1.94 -5.00 -9.91
CA ALA A 96 -3.19 -4.77 -10.62
C ALA A 96 -4.40 -5.26 -9.82
N ASP A 97 -4.34 -6.48 -9.31
CA ASP A 97 -5.42 -7.09 -8.53
C ASP A 97 -5.69 -6.35 -7.22
N VAL A 98 -4.62 -5.95 -6.49
CA VAL A 98 -4.74 -5.15 -5.27
C VAL A 98 -5.33 -3.78 -5.57
N THR A 99 -4.84 -3.13 -6.63
CA THR A 99 -5.33 -1.79 -7.01
C THR A 99 -6.81 -1.82 -7.35
N ALA A 100 -7.25 -2.81 -8.12
CA ALA A 100 -8.67 -2.95 -8.47
C ALA A 100 -9.56 -3.10 -7.22
N GLU A 101 -9.17 -3.96 -6.26
CA GLU A 101 -9.92 -4.14 -5.02
C GLU A 101 -9.92 -2.86 -4.14
N LEU A 102 -8.81 -2.13 -4.09
CA LEU A 102 -8.75 -0.89 -3.30
C LEU A 102 -9.51 0.26 -3.96
N VAL A 103 -9.53 0.34 -5.29
CA VAL A 103 -10.35 1.32 -6.01
C VAL A 103 -11.83 1.08 -5.72
N ASP A 104 -12.28 -0.18 -5.73
CA ASP A 104 -13.67 -0.53 -5.41
C ASP A 104 -14.06 -0.11 -3.98
N ARG A 105 -13.17 -0.30 -3.01
CA ARG A 105 -13.44 0.02 -1.59
C ARG A 105 -13.22 1.49 -1.21
N TRP A 106 -12.26 2.15 -1.82
CA TRP A 106 -11.77 3.45 -1.37
C TRP A 106 -11.87 4.58 -2.40
N GLY A 107 -12.17 4.24 -3.66
CA GLY A 107 -12.16 5.22 -4.76
C GLY A 107 -13.14 6.38 -4.60
N ASP A 108 -14.25 6.15 -3.89
CA ASP A 108 -15.24 7.19 -3.58
C ASP A 108 -14.85 8.06 -2.37
N THR A 109 -13.88 7.63 -1.57
CA THR A 109 -13.52 8.31 -0.31
C THR A 109 -12.13 8.92 -0.32
N LEU A 110 -11.20 8.37 -1.10
CA LEU A 110 -9.84 8.85 -1.25
C LEU A 110 -9.50 9.14 -2.71
N ALA A 111 -8.99 10.33 -2.98
CA ALA A 111 -8.52 10.67 -4.31
C ALA A 111 -7.20 9.94 -4.64
N GLY A 112 -7.01 9.59 -5.91
CA GLY A 112 -5.76 9.02 -6.42
C GLY A 112 -5.47 7.59 -5.99
N VAL A 113 -6.48 6.83 -5.56
CA VAL A 113 -6.32 5.41 -5.21
C VAL A 113 -5.80 4.62 -6.41
N ASP A 114 -6.36 4.84 -7.59
CA ASP A 114 -5.95 4.22 -8.85
C ASP A 114 -4.51 4.57 -9.26
N THR A 115 -4.12 5.80 -9.00
CA THR A 115 -2.84 6.38 -9.46
C THR A 115 -1.67 6.04 -8.54
N PHE A 116 -1.89 6.05 -7.22
CA PHE A 116 -0.78 5.94 -6.23
C PHE A 116 -0.64 4.55 -5.63
N THR A 117 -1.71 3.75 -5.64
CA THR A 117 -1.69 2.39 -5.08
C THR A 117 -0.66 1.48 -5.74
N PRO A 118 -0.48 1.44 -7.08
CA PRO A 118 0.47 0.51 -7.70
C PRO A 118 1.90 0.62 -7.15
N ALA A 119 2.41 1.83 -6.98
CA ALA A 119 3.75 2.04 -6.43
C ALA A 119 3.85 1.64 -4.95
N THR A 120 2.77 1.84 -4.19
CA THR A 120 2.71 1.46 -2.78
C THR A 120 2.63 -0.06 -2.63
N VAL A 121 1.88 -0.75 -3.49
CA VAL A 121 1.81 -2.23 -3.52
C VAL A 121 3.18 -2.83 -3.83
N ALA A 122 3.92 -2.28 -4.80
CA ALA A 122 5.25 -2.78 -5.12
C ALA A 122 6.19 -2.72 -3.89
N ALA A 123 6.16 -1.62 -3.13
CA ALA A 123 6.92 -1.51 -1.89
C ALA A 123 6.43 -2.49 -0.81
N ALA A 124 5.11 -2.70 -0.70
CA ALA A 124 4.53 -3.67 0.24
C ALA A 124 4.95 -5.11 -0.10
N VAL A 125 4.95 -5.50 -1.37
CA VAL A 125 5.41 -6.83 -1.82
C VAL A 125 6.85 -7.08 -1.40
N VAL A 126 7.74 -6.09 -1.61
CA VAL A 126 9.14 -6.21 -1.21
C VAL A 126 9.26 -6.37 0.31
N SER A 127 8.60 -5.52 1.08
CA SER A 127 8.67 -5.56 2.55
C SER A 127 8.07 -6.85 3.12
N ILE A 128 6.92 -7.31 2.62
CA ILE A 128 6.32 -8.59 3.04
C ILE A 128 7.26 -9.76 2.75
N SER A 129 7.96 -9.72 1.61
CA SER A 129 8.88 -10.78 1.21
C SER A 129 10.18 -10.81 2.03
N THR A 130 10.66 -9.65 2.47
CA THR A 130 11.98 -9.51 3.12
C THR A 130 11.89 -9.43 4.64
N ASP A 131 10.94 -8.66 5.16
CA ASP A 131 10.85 -8.36 6.58
C ASP A 131 10.01 -9.39 7.35
N ASN A 132 9.26 -10.24 6.62
CA ASN A 132 8.36 -11.25 7.16
C ASN A 132 7.59 -10.76 8.41
N PRO A 133 6.95 -9.60 8.39
CA PRO A 133 6.12 -9.17 9.48
C PRO A 133 4.90 -10.09 9.51
N LYS A 134 4.90 -10.96 10.50
CA LYS A 134 3.70 -11.72 10.84
C LYS A 134 2.60 -10.69 11.08
N ARG A 135 1.57 -10.72 10.26
CA ARG A 135 0.33 -9.93 10.25
C ARG A 135 0.27 -8.86 11.36
N PHE A 136 0.06 -7.62 10.96
CA PHE A 136 -0.36 -6.61 11.92
C PHE A 136 -1.66 -7.04 12.58
N PRO A 137 -1.79 -6.81 13.88
CA PRO A 137 -3.00 -7.10 14.61
C PRO A 137 -4.19 -6.26 14.13
#